data_9d01c574ed8e5191a06170b48610a209
#
_entry.id   9d01c574ed8e5191a06170b48610a209
#
_cell.length_a   1.000
_cell.length_b   1.000
_cell.length_c   1.000
_cell.angle_alpha   90.00
_cell.angle_beta   90.00
_cell.angle_gamma   90.00
#
_symmetry.space_group_name_H-M   'P 1'
#
loop_
_entity.id
_entity.type
_entity.pdbx_description
1 polymer ?
#
loop_
_entity_poly.entity_id
_entity_poly.type
_entity_poly.pdbx_seq_one_letter_code
_entity_poly.pdbx_strand_id
1 'polypeptide(L)'
;MKMATIGLDKLYYAKITEGDNGEETYSTPTQLAKAMTAELSVELAEATLYADDGAAEVVKEFQSGTLTLGIDDIGVQVAQDLTGAKIDDNKVLISASEDGGEPVAIGFRAKKSNGKYRYFWLYKVKFGIPATNLTTKGESIEFSTPTIEGTVLRRNKLDGQGKHPWKAEVSEDSTGVSASVISGWYTEVYEPTFAQV
;
A
#
# COMPACT_ATOMS: atom_id res chain seq x y z
N MET A 1 -20.24 15.34 -9.09
CA MET A 1 -20.46 14.19 -10.00
C MET A 1 -19.38 13.15 -9.69
N LYS A 2 -19.75 11.88 -9.43
CA LYS A 2 -18.75 10.80 -9.21
C LYS A 2 -18.13 10.44 -10.55
N MET A 3 -16.80 10.47 -10.66
CA MET A 3 -16.06 10.19 -11.89
C MET A 3 -15.38 8.82 -11.80
N ALA A 4 -15.41 8.05 -12.89
CA ALA A 4 -14.75 6.77 -12.97
C ALA A 4 -13.21 6.92 -12.98
N THR A 5 -12.51 5.95 -12.43
CA THR A 5 -11.06 5.84 -12.49
C THR A 5 -10.67 5.12 -13.78
N ILE A 6 -9.66 5.65 -14.50
CA ILE A 6 -9.26 5.17 -15.83
C ILE A 6 -7.78 4.81 -15.96
N GLY A 7 -6.99 4.95 -14.90
CA GLY A 7 -5.56 4.66 -14.96
C GLY A 7 -4.95 4.59 -13.57
N LEU A 8 -3.80 3.95 -13.49
CA LEU A 8 -2.99 3.78 -12.29
C LEU A 8 -1.55 4.17 -12.63
N ASP A 9 -0.91 4.96 -11.79
CA ASP A 9 0.51 5.30 -11.94
C ASP A 9 1.16 5.65 -10.60
N LYS A 10 2.46 5.96 -10.64
CA LYS A 10 3.24 6.41 -9.48
C LYS A 10 3.15 5.49 -8.27
N LEU A 11 3.58 4.23 -8.47
CA LEU A 11 3.70 3.28 -7.38
C LEU A 11 5.01 3.53 -6.61
N TYR A 12 4.87 3.89 -5.33
CA TYR A 12 5.97 4.19 -4.41
C TYR A 12 5.88 3.34 -3.16
N TYR A 13 7.01 3.11 -2.52
CA TYR A 13 7.06 2.52 -1.19
C TYR A 13 7.96 3.34 -0.27
N ALA A 14 7.74 3.22 1.03
CA ALA A 14 8.59 3.76 2.06
C ALA A 14 8.81 2.70 3.14
N LYS A 15 10.06 2.51 3.57
CA LYS A 15 10.39 1.58 4.67
C LYS A 15 9.87 2.13 5.98
N ILE A 16 9.43 1.21 6.83
CA ILE A 16 8.99 1.53 8.18
C ILE A 16 10.14 1.22 9.13
N THR A 17 10.46 2.16 9.99
CA THR A 17 11.38 1.95 11.11
C THR A 17 10.59 2.10 12.40
N GLU A 18 10.61 1.08 13.24
CA GLU A 18 10.01 1.13 14.57
C GLU A 18 11.06 1.62 15.57
N GLY A 19 10.74 2.71 16.27
CA GLY A 19 11.54 3.21 17.37
C GLY A 19 11.33 2.40 18.66
N ASP A 20 12.20 2.61 19.65
CA ASP A 20 12.18 1.89 20.95
C ASP A 20 10.84 2.03 21.71
N ASN A 21 10.06 3.06 21.43
CA ASN A 21 8.75 3.30 22.01
C ASN A 21 7.57 2.76 21.17
N GLY A 22 7.85 1.96 20.11
CA GLY A 22 6.83 1.48 19.15
C GLY A 22 6.34 2.58 18.21
N GLU A 23 7.02 3.72 18.14
CA GLU A 23 6.70 4.77 17.18
C GLU A 23 7.21 4.40 15.79
N GLU A 24 6.29 4.29 14.82
CA GLU A 24 6.62 4.02 13.43
C GLU A 24 6.98 5.32 12.71
N THR A 25 8.12 5.29 12.03
CA THR A 25 8.58 6.37 11.14
C THR A 25 8.77 5.82 9.73
N TYR A 26 8.67 6.70 8.74
CA TYR A 26 8.75 6.32 7.33
C TYR A 26 9.99 6.93 6.68
N SER A 27 10.69 6.14 5.89
CA SER A 27 11.75 6.66 5.03
C SER A 27 11.17 7.54 3.91
N THR A 28 12.04 8.28 3.22
CA THR A 28 11.63 8.98 1.99
C THR A 28 11.09 7.96 0.97
N PRO A 29 9.89 8.22 0.40
CA PRO A 29 9.30 7.34 -0.59
C PRO A 29 10.18 7.13 -1.81
N THR A 30 10.34 5.88 -2.22
CA THR A 30 11.09 5.46 -3.40
C THR A 30 10.13 4.78 -4.38
N GLN A 31 10.36 4.96 -5.68
CA GLN A 31 9.55 4.28 -6.70
C GLN A 31 9.76 2.76 -6.61
N LEU A 32 8.67 2.00 -6.51
CA LEU A 32 8.70 0.55 -6.44
C LEU A 32 8.89 -0.04 -7.85
N ALA A 33 7.98 0.27 -8.75
CA ALA A 33 7.91 -0.24 -10.12
C ALA A 33 6.93 0.62 -10.93
N LYS A 34 6.74 0.30 -12.22
CA LYS A 34 5.60 0.84 -12.96
C LYS A 34 4.36 -0.01 -12.67
N ALA A 35 3.34 0.62 -12.14
CA ALA A 35 2.10 -0.05 -11.79
C ALA A 35 1.26 -0.36 -13.04
N MET A 36 0.76 -1.58 -13.13
CA MET A 36 -0.19 -2.02 -14.15
C MET A 36 -1.58 -2.22 -13.54
N THR A 37 -1.65 -2.92 -12.40
CA THR A 37 -2.87 -3.15 -11.66
C THR A 37 -2.63 -3.00 -10.16
N ALA A 38 -3.64 -2.55 -9.43
CA ALA A 38 -3.68 -2.57 -7.98
C ALA A 38 -5.09 -2.97 -7.54
N GLU A 39 -5.19 -4.08 -6.84
CA GLU A 39 -6.43 -4.58 -6.29
C GLU A 39 -6.30 -4.64 -4.77
N LEU A 40 -7.25 -4.00 -4.08
CA LEU A 40 -7.31 -3.96 -2.63
C LEU A 40 -8.61 -4.58 -2.15
N SER A 41 -8.52 -5.70 -1.48
CA SER A 41 -9.61 -6.34 -0.75
C SER A 41 -9.46 -6.07 0.75
N VAL A 42 -10.57 -5.80 1.43
CA VAL A 42 -10.58 -5.45 2.86
C VAL A 42 -11.42 -6.47 3.62
N GLU A 43 -10.86 -7.01 4.68
CA GLU A 43 -11.54 -7.89 5.62
C GLU A 43 -11.94 -7.11 6.87
N LEU A 44 -13.18 -7.31 7.30
CA LEU A 44 -13.75 -6.68 8.47
C LEU A 44 -14.01 -7.72 9.56
N ALA A 45 -13.61 -7.42 10.79
CA ALA A 45 -14.13 -8.12 11.96
C ALA A 45 -15.56 -7.64 12.21
N GLU A 46 -16.50 -8.56 12.33
CA GLU A 46 -17.92 -8.27 12.57
C GLU A 46 -18.40 -9.01 13.82
N ALA A 47 -19.10 -8.29 14.69
CA ALA A 47 -19.80 -8.85 15.82
C ALA A 47 -21.22 -8.28 15.86
N THR A 48 -22.22 -9.16 16.04
CA THR A 48 -23.63 -8.79 16.18
C THR A 48 -24.11 -9.17 17.56
N LEU A 49 -24.62 -8.19 18.30
CA LEU A 49 -25.35 -8.41 19.54
C LEU A 49 -26.84 -8.60 19.22
N TYR A 50 -27.40 -9.69 19.69
CA TYR A 50 -28.83 -9.95 19.61
C TYR A 50 -29.50 -9.66 20.95
N ALA A 51 -30.59 -8.91 20.92
CA ALA A 51 -31.45 -8.65 22.07
C ALA A 51 -32.91 -8.57 21.61
N ASP A 52 -33.85 -9.03 22.46
CA ASP A 52 -35.30 -9.04 22.18
C ASP A 52 -35.67 -9.65 20.82
N ASP A 53 -35.08 -10.82 20.51
CA ASP A 53 -35.28 -11.61 19.27
C ASP A 53 -34.86 -10.89 17.95
N GLY A 54 -34.02 -9.84 18.07
CA GLY A 54 -33.50 -9.07 16.92
C GLY A 54 -32.02 -8.70 17.05
N ALA A 55 -31.40 -8.29 15.94
CA ALA A 55 -30.06 -7.71 15.96
C ALA A 55 -30.15 -6.30 16.59
N ALA A 56 -29.62 -6.16 17.78
CA ALA A 56 -29.64 -4.91 18.54
C ALA A 56 -28.45 -3.99 18.19
N GLU A 57 -27.27 -4.57 17.95
CA GLU A 57 -26.06 -3.81 17.65
C GLU A 57 -25.15 -4.61 16.71
N VAL A 58 -24.53 -3.95 15.73
CA VAL A 58 -23.56 -4.53 14.81
C VAL A 58 -22.29 -3.68 14.84
N VAL A 59 -21.18 -4.28 15.22
CA VAL A 59 -19.86 -3.63 15.21
C VAL A 59 -19.07 -4.20 14.04
N LYS A 60 -18.48 -3.31 13.23
CA LYS A 60 -17.60 -3.66 12.11
C LYS A 60 -16.32 -2.85 12.20
N GLU A 61 -15.19 -3.54 12.25
CA GLU A 61 -13.88 -2.92 12.35
C GLU A 61 -12.93 -3.47 11.28
N PHE A 62 -11.96 -2.66 10.85
CA PHE A 62 -10.91 -3.12 9.95
C PHE A 62 -10.07 -4.19 10.65
N GLN A 63 -9.96 -5.37 10.05
CA GLN A 63 -9.14 -6.47 10.52
C GLN A 63 -7.82 -6.54 9.75
N SER A 64 -7.90 -6.67 8.44
CA SER A 64 -6.77 -6.75 7.51
C SER A 64 -7.23 -6.40 6.10
N GLY A 65 -6.29 -6.40 5.17
CA GLY A 65 -6.60 -6.32 3.75
C GLY A 65 -5.57 -7.08 2.95
N THR A 66 -5.91 -7.42 1.71
CA THR A 66 -5.00 -7.99 0.73
C THR A 66 -4.80 -7.00 -0.39
N LEU A 67 -3.55 -6.62 -0.66
CA LEU A 67 -3.14 -5.79 -1.78
C LEU A 67 -2.43 -6.65 -2.81
N THR A 68 -3.01 -6.74 -4.01
CA THR A 68 -2.40 -7.41 -5.15
C THR A 68 -1.95 -6.37 -6.16
N LEU A 69 -0.66 -6.35 -6.48
CA LEU A 69 -0.05 -5.42 -7.42
C LEU A 69 0.47 -6.18 -8.64
N GLY A 70 -0.01 -5.81 -9.84
CA GLY A 70 0.60 -6.18 -11.11
C GLY A 70 1.58 -5.07 -11.53
N ILE A 71 2.81 -5.44 -11.82
CA ILE A 71 3.91 -4.51 -12.09
C ILE A 71 4.70 -4.94 -13.33
N ASP A 72 5.51 -4.02 -13.88
CA ASP A 72 6.35 -4.31 -15.05
C ASP A 72 7.57 -5.18 -14.70
N ASP A 73 8.27 -4.84 -13.61
CA ASP A 73 9.46 -5.55 -13.12
C ASP A 73 9.74 -5.19 -11.67
N ILE A 74 10.49 -6.04 -10.97
CA ILE A 74 10.97 -5.78 -9.61
C ILE A 74 12.49 -5.69 -9.64
N GLY A 75 13.03 -4.50 -9.41
CA GLY A 75 14.47 -4.33 -9.25
C GLY A 75 15.01 -5.09 -8.02
N VAL A 76 16.25 -5.59 -8.10
CA VAL A 76 16.90 -6.40 -7.06
C VAL A 76 16.85 -5.73 -5.68
N GLN A 77 17.06 -4.40 -5.63
CA GLN A 77 17.01 -3.63 -4.38
C GLN A 77 15.59 -3.58 -3.79
N VAL A 78 14.59 -3.39 -4.63
CA VAL A 78 13.17 -3.40 -4.21
C VAL A 78 12.79 -4.79 -3.70
N ALA A 79 13.21 -5.85 -4.41
CA ALA A 79 12.97 -7.22 -3.98
C ALA A 79 13.59 -7.49 -2.60
N GLN A 80 14.84 -7.06 -2.36
CA GLN A 80 15.47 -7.14 -1.04
C GLN A 80 14.62 -6.45 0.04
N ASP A 81 14.20 -5.22 -0.22
CA ASP A 81 13.46 -4.42 0.75
C ASP A 81 12.07 -5.00 1.08
N LEU A 82 11.41 -5.62 0.10
CA LEU A 82 10.07 -6.18 0.28
C LEU A 82 10.07 -7.60 0.85
N THR A 83 11.08 -8.42 0.50
CA THR A 83 11.10 -9.85 0.87
C THR A 83 12.05 -10.19 2.01
N GLY A 84 13.00 -9.27 2.32
CA GLY A 84 14.06 -9.53 3.29
C GLY A 84 15.23 -10.35 2.73
N ALA A 85 15.19 -10.74 1.45
CA ALA A 85 16.29 -11.42 0.78
C ALA A 85 17.56 -10.56 0.81
N LYS A 86 18.74 -11.19 0.73
CA LYS A 86 20.02 -10.49 0.81
C LYS A 86 20.72 -10.42 -0.54
N ILE A 87 21.39 -9.31 -0.79
CA ILE A 87 22.24 -9.15 -1.96
C ILE A 87 23.68 -9.47 -1.55
N ASP A 88 24.32 -10.41 -2.25
CA ASP A 88 25.71 -10.78 -2.01
C ASP A 88 26.69 -9.75 -2.59
N ASP A 89 28.00 -9.97 -2.39
CA ASP A 89 29.06 -9.09 -2.88
C ASP A 89 29.12 -9.04 -4.42
N ASN A 90 28.62 -10.07 -5.10
CA ASN A 90 28.53 -10.16 -6.57
C ASN A 90 27.24 -9.55 -7.11
N LYS A 91 26.41 -8.91 -6.26
CA LYS A 91 25.12 -8.30 -6.60
C LYS A 91 24.02 -9.28 -6.99
N VAL A 92 24.14 -10.52 -6.51
CA VAL A 92 23.13 -11.57 -6.67
C VAL A 92 22.17 -11.54 -5.49
N LEU A 93 20.87 -11.56 -5.78
CA LEU A 93 19.81 -11.66 -4.76
C LEU A 93 19.71 -13.13 -4.31
N ILE A 94 19.95 -13.37 -3.05
CA ILE A 94 19.87 -14.69 -2.41
C ILE A 94 18.62 -14.70 -1.52
N SER A 95 17.69 -15.60 -1.83
CA SER A 95 16.48 -15.81 -1.03
C SER A 95 16.66 -17.05 -0.17
N ALA A 96 16.40 -16.93 1.12
CA ALA A 96 16.44 -18.01 2.10
C ALA A 96 15.04 -18.34 2.59
N SER A 97 14.84 -19.54 3.14
CA SER A 97 13.54 -19.97 3.67
C SER A 97 13.09 -19.19 4.91
N GLU A 98 14.04 -18.57 5.59
CA GLU A 98 13.85 -17.77 6.80
C GLU A 98 13.62 -16.27 6.49
N ASP A 99 13.73 -15.87 5.22
CA ASP A 99 13.53 -14.48 4.83
C ASP A 99 12.08 -14.04 5.12
N GLY A 100 11.96 -12.92 5.78
CA GLY A 100 10.68 -12.28 6.08
C GLY A 100 10.81 -10.80 5.83
N GLY A 101 10.18 -10.29 4.76
CA GLY A 101 10.19 -8.86 4.45
C GLY A 101 9.67 -8.02 5.60
N GLU A 102 10.28 -6.86 5.79
CA GLU A 102 9.76 -5.86 6.71
C GLU A 102 8.53 -5.18 6.10
N PRO A 103 7.57 -4.74 6.92
CA PRO A 103 6.45 -3.97 6.43
C PRO A 103 6.90 -2.65 5.82
N VAL A 104 6.20 -2.22 4.76
CA VAL A 104 6.44 -0.95 4.08
C VAL A 104 5.14 -0.17 3.92
N ALA A 105 5.22 1.15 3.81
CA ALA A 105 4.09 1.94 3.34
C ALA A 105 4.05 1.91 1.80
N ILE A 106 2.85 1.83 1.22
CA ILE A 106 2.64 1.80 -0.24
C ILE A 106 1.79 2.98 -0.66
N GLY A 107 2.32 3.77 -1.58
CA GLY A 107 1.64 4.90 -2.19
C GLY A 107 1.42 4.71 -3.68
N PHE A 108 0.24 5.03 -4.15
CA PHE A 108 -0.09 5.07 -5.58
C PHE A 108 -1.17 6.09 -5.87
N ARG A 109 -1.37 6.41 -7.14
CA ARG A 109 -2.48 7.25 -7.54
C ARG A 109 -3.23 6.68 -8.73
N ALA A 110 -4.47 7.09 -8.84
CA ALA A 110 -5.36 6.67 -9.90
C ALA A 110 -5.91 7.90 -10.65
N LYS A 111 -5.81 7.89 -11.98
CA LYS A 111 -6.35 8.94 -12.84
C LYS A 111 -7.86 8.78 -12.97
N LYS A 112 -8.58 9.89 -12.85
CA LYS A 112 -10.03 9.95 -13.04
C LYS A 112 -10.37 10.42 -14.46
N SER A 113 -11.58 10.14 -14.92
CA SER A 113 -12.05 10.52 -16.25
C SER A 113 -12.10 12.04 -16.50
N ASN A 114 -12.08 12.86 -15.45
CA ASN A 114 -12.00 14.33 -15.53
C ASN A 114 -10.55 14.87 -15.61
N GLY A 115 -9.56 14.00 -15.74
CA GLY A 115 -8.14 14.36 -15.78
C GLY A 115 -7.49 14.62 -14.43
N LYS A 116 -8.25 14.61 -13.33
CA LYS A 116 -7.77 14.73 -11.96
C LYS A 116 -7.32 13.38 -11.41
N TYR A 117 -6.63 13.40 -10.26
CA TYR A 117 -6.10 12.21 -9.64
C TYR A 117 -6.70 11.98 -8.26
N ARG A 118 -6.71 10.70 -7.88
CA ARG A 118 -6.98 10.22 -6.53
C ARG A 118 -5.71 9.55 -6.03
N TYR A 119 -5.25 9.94 -4.85
CA TYR A 119 -4.00 9.50 -4.23
C TYR A 119 -4.29 8.63 -3.04
N PHE A 120 -3.42 7.64 -2.83
CA PHE A 120 -3.55 6.67 -1.76
C PHE A 120 -2.23 6.49 -1.04
N TRP A 121 -2.29 6.27 0.26
CA TRP A 121 -1.27 5.65 1.08
C TRP A 121 -1.88 4.51 1.88
N LEU A 122 -1.28 3.34 1.83
CA LEU A 122 -1.49 2.23 2.75
C LEU A 122 -0.31 2.25 3.72
N TYR A 123 -0.57 2.45 5.00
CA TYR A 123 0.48 2.78 5.96
C TYR A 123 1.37 1.61 6.34
N LYS A 124 0.86 0.37 6.30
CA LYS A 124 1.61 -0.82 6.67
C LYS A 124 1.17 -1.99 5.80
N VAL A 125 2.06 -2.44 4.92
CA VAL A 125 1.84 -3.58 4.02
C VAL A 125 3.04 -4.50 4.13
N LYS A 126 2.79 -5.79 4.41
CA LYS A 126 3.83 -6.82 4.43
C LYS A 126 3.66 -7.71 3.21
N PHE A 127 4.67 -7.73 2.35
CA PHE A 127 4.64 -8.53 1.14
C PHE A 127 5.14 -9.96 1.38
N GLY A 128 4.56 -10.90 0.63
CA GLY A 128 5.08 -12.24 0.47
C GLY A 128 6.17 -12.32 -0.61
N ILE A 129 6.66 -13.52 -0.85
CA ILE A 129 7.61 -13.79 -1.93
C ILE A 129 6.87 -13.65 -3.27
N PRO A 130 7.36 -12.84 -4.22
CA PRO A 130 6.72 -12.67 -5.52
C PRO A 130 6.67 -13.98 -6.31
N ALA A 131 5.53 -14.23 -6.96
CA ALA A 131 5.43 -15.32 -7.92
C ALA A 131 6.17 -14.95 -9.22
N THR A 132 6.98 -15.86 -9.74
CA THR A 132 7.70 -15.68 -11.00
C THR A 132 7.02 -16.51 -12.09
N ASN A 133 6.49 -15.85 -13.12
CA ASN A 133 5.91 -16.47 -14.30
C ASN A 133 6.70 -16.02 -15.54
N LEU A 134 7.34 -16.98 -16.20
CA LEU A 134 8.14 -16.72 -17.39
C LEU A 134 7.62 -17.54 -18.56
N THR A 135 7.44 -16.93 -19.72
CA THR A 135 7.03 -17.58 -20.96
C THR A 135 8.07 -17.39 -22.05
N THR A 136 8.31 -18.42 -22.83
CA THR A 136 9.20 -18.34 -23.99
C THR A 136 8.60 -17.46 -25.07
N LYS A 137 9.43 -16.62 -25.70
CA LYS A 137 9.03 -15.84 -26.86
C LYS A 137 8.61 -16.77 -27.99
N GLY A 138 7.33 -16.69 -28.38
CA GLY A 138 6.76 -17.35 -29.55
C GLY A 138 6.81 -16.46 -30.80
N GLU A 139 5.92 -16.70 -31.76
CA GLU A 139 5.73 -15.86 -32.94
C GLU A 139 5.19 -14.46 -32.58
N SER A 140 4.44 -14.35 -31.49
CA SER A 140 3.99 -13.09 -30.89
C SER A 140 4.84 -12.74 -29.66
N ILE A 141 5.01 -11.43 -29.42
CA ILE A 141 5.66 -10.93 -28.20
C ILE A 141 4.59 -10.78 -27.13
N GLU A 142 4.68 -11.59 -26.07
CA GLU A 142 3.84 -11.48 -24.89
C GLU A 142 4.72 -11.02 -23.71
N PHE A 143 4.22 -10.03 -22.97
CA PHE A 143 4.90 -9.57 -21.77
C PHE A 143 4.49 -10.43 -20.58
N SER A 144 5.48 -10.97 -19.87
CA SER A 144 5.26 -11.60 -18.57
C SER A 144 5.30 -10.50 -17.51
N THR A 145 4.19 -10.32 -16.79
CA THR A 145 4.08 -9.28 -15.77
C THR A 145 4.00 -9.94 -14.40
N PRO A 146 4.99 -9.70 -13.52
CA PRO A 146 4.97 -10.26 -12.18
C PRO A 146 3.84 -9.64 -11.35
N THR A 147 3.33 -10.47 -10.43
CA THR A 147 2.32 -10.07 -9.46
C THR A 147 2.89 -10.27 -8.07
N ILE A 148 2.75 -9.25 -7.22
CA ILE A 148 3.11 -9.34 -5.80
C ILE A 148 1.88 -9.13 -4.94
N GLU A 149 1.79 -9.92 -3.87
CA GLU A 149 0.70 -9.84 -2.90
C GLU A 149 1.23 -9.44 -1.54
N GLY A 150 0.53 -8.52 -0.89
CA GLY A 150 0.86 -8.05 0.44
C GLY A 150 -0.36 -7.97 1.34
N THR A 151 -0.16 -8.28 2.61
CA THR A 151 -1.17 -8.10 3.65
C THR A 151 -1.12 -6.68 4.17
N VAL A 152 -2.25 -6.00 4.08
CA VAL A 152 -2.43 -4.64 4.63
C VAL A 152 -2.82 -4.73 6.09
N LEU A 153 -2.09 -4.04 6.93
CA LEU A 153 -2.27 -3.99 8.37
C LEU A 153 -2.53 -2.55 8.81
N ARG A 154 -3.14 -2.40 9.98
CA ARG A 154 -3.17 -1.10 10.65
C ARG A 154 -1.75 -0.75 11.14
N ARG A 155 -1.38 0.52 11.15
CA ARG A 155 -0.13 0.95 11.75
C ARG A 155 -0.24 0.98 13.27
N ASN A 156 0.90 0.87 13.96
CA ASN A 156 0.94 0.97 15.41
C ASN A 156 0.87 2.42 15.91
N LYS A 157 1.44 3.35 15.13
CA LYS A 157 1.41 4.79 15.42
C LYS A 157 -0.02 5.31 15.45
N LEU A 158 -0.39 5.95 16.54
CA LEU A 158 -1.67 6.64 16.70
C LEU A 158 -1.69 7.94 15.85
N ASP A 159 -2.86 8.31 15.41
CA ASP A 159 -3.12 9.64 14.87
C ASP A 159 -3.46 10.65 15.98
N GLY A 160 -3.69 11.92 15.62
CA GLY A 160 -4.07 12.96 16.57
C GLY A 160 -5.43 12.75 17.28
N GLN A 161 -6.19 11.71 16.90
CA GLN A 161 -7.45 11.32 17.53
C GLN A 161 -7.35 10.01 18.34
N GLY A 162 -6.15 9.47 18.50
CA GLY A 162 -5.91 8.21 19.22
C GLY A 162 -6.35 6.96 18.45
N LYS A 163 -6.44 7.02 17.12
CA LYS A 163 -6.79 5.89 16.26
C LYS A 163 -5.57 5.35 15.52
N HIS A 164 -5.67 4.11 15.04
CA HIS A 164 -4.66 3.45 14.24
C HIS A 164 -5.05 3.48 12.75
N PRO A 165 -4.64 4.50 11.98
CA PRO A 165 -4.94 4.54 10.56
C PRO A 165 -4.28 3.38 9.81
N TRP A 166 -4.96 2.85 8.80
CA TRP A 166 -4.42 1.86 7.88
C TRP A 166 -4.30 2.40 6.44
N LYS A 167 -5.09 3.44 6.12
CA LYS A 167 -5.11 4.06 4.79
C LYS A 167 -5.31 5.57 4.90
N ALA A 168 -4.64 6.33 4.02
CA ALA A 168 -5.01 7.70 3.68
C ALA A 168 -5.41 7.79 2.21
N GLU A 169 -6.38 8.64 1.91
CA GLU A 169 -6.89 8.84 0.57
C GLU A 169 -7.29 10.29 0.36
N VAL A 170 -6.89 10.86 -0.78
CA VAL A 170 -7.27 12.23 -1.16
C VAL A 170 -7.56 12.30 -2.66
N SER A 171 -8.53 13.13 -3.03
CA SER A 171 -8.87 13.40 -4.44
C SER A 171 -8.64 14.87 -4.74
N GLU A 172 -7.95 15.18 -5.83
CA GLU A 172 -7.64 16.58 -6.25
C GLU A 172 -8.89 17.46 -6.45
N ASP A 173 -10.02 16.85 -6.80
CA ASP A 173 -11.28 17.54 -7.02
C ASP A 173 -12.15 17.65 -5.76
N SER A 174 -11.63 17.25 -4.61
CA SER A 174 -12.33 17.44 -3.33
C SER A 174 -12.18 18.88 -2.86
N THR A 175 -13.29 19.48 -2.40
CA THR A 175 -13.30 20.85 -1.88
C THR A 175 -12.42 20.94 -0.62
N GLY A 176 -11.58 21.97 -0.55
CA GLY A 176 -10.74 22.24 0.61
C GLY A 176 -9.38 21.52 0.64
N VAL A 177 -9.07 20.70 -0.37
CA VAL A 177 -7.76 20.08 -0.48
C VAL A 177 -6.70 21.12 -0.85
N SER A 178 -5.65 21.22 -0.03
CA SER A 178 -4.53 22.12 -0.32
C SER A 178 -3.64 21.56 -1.45
N ALA A 179 -3.23 22.45 -2.36
CA ALA A 179 -2.27 22.08 -3.42
C ALA A 179 -0.94 21.60 -2.85
N SER A 180 -0.51 22.05 -1.68
CA SER A 180 0.70 21.60 -0.99
C SER A 180 0.61 20.13 -0.56
N VAL A 181 -0.55 19.65 -0.11
CA VAL A 181 -0.78 18.24 0.22
C VAL A 181 -0.58 17.36 -1.00
N ILE A 182 -1.16 17.76 -2.13
CA ILE A 182 -1.03 17.01 -3.39
C ILE A 182 0.41 17.01 -3.91
N SER A 183 1.08 18.16 -3.92
CA SER A 183 2.47 18.26 -4.41
C SER A 183 3.47 17.51 -3.53
N GLY A 184 3.24 17.47 -2.21
CA GLY A 184 4.07 16.77 -1.24
C GLY A 184 3.78 15.27 -1.10
N TRP A 185 2.73 14.73 -1.76
CA TRP A 185 2.22 13.38 -1.50
C TRP A 185 3.25 12.25 -1.61
N TYR A 186 4.23 12.38 -2.50
CA TYR A 186 5.32 11.40 -2.68
C TYR A 186 6.69 11.89 -2.18
N THR A 187 6.73 13.04 -1.54
CA THR A 187 7.96 13.53 -0.87
C THR A 187 8.13 12.86 0.49
N GLU A 188 7.02 12.60 1.16
CA GLU A 188 6.93 11.91 2.44
C GLU A 188 5.61 11.14 2.53
N VAL A 189 5.53 10.14 3.40
CA VAL A 189 4.28 9.45 3.70
C VAL A 189 3.37 10.42 4.45
N TYR A 190 2.15 10.60 3.95
CA TYR A 190 1.21 11.55 4.53
C TYR A 190 0.85 11.22 5.99
N GLU A 191 1.09 12.15 6.89
CA GLU A 191 0.69 12.05 8.29
C GLU A 191 -0.61 12.84 8.52
N PRO A 192 -1.65 12.19 9.11
CA PRO A 192 -2.92 12.87 9.37
C PRO A 192 -2.73 13.99 10.40
N THR A 193 -3.24 15.16 10.06
CA THR A 193 -3.30 16.31 10.97
C THR A 193 -4.74 16.64 11.26
N PHE A 194 -5.12 16.59 12.54
CA PHE A 194 -6.46 16.98 13.00
C PHE A 194 -6.35 18.26 13.81
N ALA A 195 -7.27 19.19 13.60
CA ALA A 195 -7.40 20.35 14.49
C ALA A 195 -7.68 19.85 15.90
N GLN A 196 -6.92 20.34 16.87
CA GLN A 196 -7.23 20.07 18.28
C GLN A 196 -8.58 20.75 18.59
N VAL A 197 -9.52 19.96 19.08
CA VAL A 197 -10.83 20.43 19.56
C VAL A 197 -10.69 20.98 20.96
#